data_e4d49bcf2ad8ae641a51df015be7b23f
#
_entry.id   e4d49bcf2ad8ae641a51df015be7b23f
#
_cell.length_a   1.000
_cell.length_b   1.000
_cell.length_c   1.000
_cell.angle_alpha   90.00
_cell.angle_beta   90.00
_cell.angle_gamma   90.00
#
_symmetry.space_group_name_H-M   'P 1'
#
loop_
_entity.id
_entity.type
_entity.pdbx_description
1 polymer ?
#
loop_
_entity_poly.entity_id
_entity_poly.type
_entity_poly.pdbx_seq_one_letter_code
_entity_poly.pdbx_strand_id
1 'polypeptide(L)'
;MKKSQIRKSIGEQRSSISIPEVEALSFKLLQQFQKLDFANVKALHVFLPIAEKKEPDTFILINWLQEHHPHIRIVVPKADFETSLMTHHVYPGRAGLSKNLFNILEPLGSHIHNASVDLVVVPMLAFDLKGYRVGYGKGFYDRFLYGLEARKVGLCFSPPIESIEDINEYDVKLDLCITPEQTFRF
;
A
#
# COMPACT_ATOMS: atom_id res chain seq x y z
N MET A 1 1.12 -9.98 -19.78
CA MET A 1 -0.34 -10.16 -19.47
C MET A 1 -1.00 -8.80 -19.27
N LYS A 2 -2.28 -8.66 -19.64
CA LYS A 2 -3.06 -7.43 -19.38
C LYS A 2 -3.48 -7.32 -17.91
N LYS A 3 -3.62 -6.10 -17.41
CA LYS A 3 -4.03 -5.80 -16.02
C LYS A 3 -5.32 -6.52 -15.60
N SER A 4 -6.29 -6.67 -16.50
CA SER A 4 -7.56 -7.37 -16.23
C SER A 4 -7.35 -8.87 -15.94
N GLN A 5 -6.49 -9.53 -16.71
CA GLN A 5 -6.13 -10.93 -16.52
C GLN A 5 -5.35 -11.15 -15.22
N ILE A 6 -4.40 -10.24 -14.93
CA ILE A 6 -3.60 -10.26 -13.71
C ILE A 6 -4.52 -10.11 -12.49
N ARG A 7 -5.45 -9.14 -12.51
CA ARG A 7 -6.42 -8.95 -11.41
C ARG A 7 -7.23 -10.20 -11.12
N LYS A 8 -7.71 -10.90 -12.18
CA LYS A 8 -8.48 -12.14 -12.03
C LYS A 8 -7.61 -13.23 -11.39
N SER A 9 -6.47 -13.54 -12.01
CA SER A 9 -5.57 -14.61 -11.54
C SER A 9 -5.07 -14.39 -10.11
N ILE A 10 -4.56 -13.20 -9.81
CA ILE A 10 -4.06 -12.89 -8.47
C ILE A 10 -5.20 -12.78 -7.44
N GLY A 11 -6.37 -12.30 -7.84
CA GLY A 11 -7.56 -12.30 -6.99
C GLY A 11 -7.97 -13.71 -6.57
N GLU A 12 -7.97 -14.67 -7.49
CA GLU A 12 -8.25 -16.09 -7.22
C GLU A 12 -7.18 -16.70 -6.29
N GLN A 13 -5.88 -16.47 -6.59
CA GLN A 13 -4.78 -16.94 -5.74
C GLN A 13 -4.88 -16.36 -4.33
N ARG A 14 -5.12 -15.04 -4.20
CA ARG A 14 -5.22 -14.38 -2.91
C ARG A 14 -6.44 -14.87 -2.11
N SER A 15 -7.55 -15.18 -2.76
CA SER A 15 -8.73 -15.73 -2.11
C SER A 15 -8.50 -17.12 -1.50
N SER A 16 -7.55 -17.90 -2.03
CA SER A 16 -7.21 -19.24 -1.52
C SER A 16 -6.24 -19.22 -0.32
N ILE A 17 -5.54 -18.11 -0.06
CA ILE A 17 -4.62 -17.99 1.08
C ILE A 17 -5.43 -18.02 2.39
N SER A 18 -5.00 -18.79 3.37
CA SER A 18 -5.61 -18.81 4.69
C SER A 18 -5.24 -17.59 5.54
N ILE A 19 -6.00 -17.30 6.60
CA ILE A 19 -5.69 -16.18 7.51
C ILE A 19 -4.29 -16.34 8.15
N PRO A 20 -3.91 -17.52 8.70
CA PRO A 20 -2.55 -17.70 9.24
C PRO A 20 -1.44 -17.49 8.20
N GLU A 21 -1.67 -17.84 6.92
CA GLU A 21 -0.71 -17.57 5.85
C GLU A 21 -0.59 -16.07 5.57
N VAL A 22 -1.71 -15.30 5.57
CA VAL A 22 -1.66 -13.84 5.43
C VAL A 22 -0.85 -13.22 6.56
N GLU A 23 -1.05 -13.67 7.80
CA GLU A 23 -0.28 -13.21 8.97
C GLU A 23 1.22 -13.52 8.82
N ALA A 24 1.56 -14.74 8.45
CA ALA A 24 2.96 -15.16 8.26
C ALA A 24 3.65 -14.38 7.13
N LEU A 25 2.97 -14.19 5.99
CA LEU A 25 3.48 -13.40 4.86
C LEU A 25 3.62 -11.93 5.23
N SER A 26 2.66 -11.36 5.94
CA SER A 26 2.73 -9.97 6.42
C SER A 26 3.90 -9.76 7.38
N PHE A 27 4.18 -10.72 8.26
CA PHE A 27 5.34 -10.66 9.14
C PHE A 27 6.66 -10.68 8.36
N LYS A 28 6.78 -11.51 7.32
CA LYS A 28 7.94 -11.50 6.43
C LYS A 28 8.11 -10.16 5.69
N LEU A 29 7.00 -9.55 5.23
CA LEU A 29 7.03 -8.20 4.66
C LEU A 29 7.56 -7.18 5.67
N LEU A 30 7.13 -7.24 6.93
CA LEU A 30 7.65 -6.39 8.01
C LEU A 30 9.17 -6.56 8.16
N GLN A 31 9.68 -7.79 8.17
CA GLN A 31 11.11 -8.05 8.29
C GLN A 31 11.93 -7.42 7.15
N GLN A 32 11.38 -7.35 5.94
CA GLN A 32 12.02 -6.64 4.81
C GLN A 32 11.85 -5.11 4.95
N PHE A 33 10.66 -4.65 5.36
CA PHE A 33 10.37 -3.23 5.56
C PHE A 33 11.31 -2.59 6.60
N GLN A 34 11.63 -3.30 7.66
CA GLN A 34 12.56 -2.88 8.72
C GLN A 34 13.98 -2.58 8.22
N LYS A 35 14.36 -3.11 7.04
CA LYS A 35 15.68 -2.86 6.42
C LYS A 35 15.75 -1.57 5.62
N LEU A 36 14.63 -0.84 5.49
CA LEU A 36 14.62 0.45 4.83
C LEU A 36 15.30 1.52 5.68
N ASP A 37 15.87 2.50 5.00
CA ASP A 37 16.40 3.70 5.66
C ASP A 37 15.26 4.70 5.92
N PHE A 38 15.08 5.08 7.20
CA PHE A 38 14.07 6.02 7.69
C PHE A 38 14.69 7.34 8.19
N ALA A 39 16.01 7.55 8.06
CA ALA A 39 16.71 8.69 8.66
C ALA A 39 16.11 10.06 8.27
N ASN A 40 15.63 10.19 7.04
CA ASN A 40 15.05 11.44 6.52
C ASN A 40 13.53 11.38 6.34
N VAL A 41 12.85 10.38 6.91
CA VAL A 41 11.41 10.23 6.82
C VAL A 41 10.74 10.93 8.00
N LYS A 42 9.97 11.99 7.73
CA LYS A 42 9.19 12.74 8.72
C LYS A 42 7.71 12.38 8.66
N ALA A 43 7.19 12.10 7.48
CA ALA A 43 5.81 11.68 7.26
C ALA A 43 5.76 10.48 6.30
N LEU A 44 5.02 9.43 6.70
CA LEU A 44 4.88 8.19 5.95
C LEU A 44 3.40 7.90 5.75
N HIS A 45 3.01 7.78 4.47
CA HIS A 45 1.66 7.35 4.11
C HIS A 45 1.59 5.83 4.00
N VAL A 46 0.58 5.22 4.64
CA VAL A 46 0.35 3.78 4.59
C VAL A 46 -1.14 3.49 4.37
N PHE A 47 -1.44 2.53 3.50
CA PHE A 47 -2.82 2.07 3.32
C PHE A 47 -3.31 1.27 4.52
N LEU A 48 -4.61 1.30 4.78
CA LEU A 48 -5.27 0.43 5.75
C LEU A 48 -5.72 -0.85 5.05
N PRO A 49 -5.44 -2.05 5.61
CA PRO A 49 -5.68 -3.30 4.91
C PRO A 49 -7.16 -3.61 4.78
N ILE A 50 -7.57 -4.09 3.61
CA ILE A 50 -8.89 -4.68 3.38
C ILE A 50 -8.79 -6.16 3.70
N ALA A 51 -9.19 -6.55 4.91
CA ALA A 51 -9.04 -7.91 5.42
C ALA A 51 -9.78 -8.95 4.55
N GLU A 52 -10.94 -8.60 4.04
CA GLU A 52 -11.75 -9.43 3.16
C GLU A 52 -11.04 -9.74 1.82
N LYS A 53 -10.12 -8.87 1.41
CA LYS A 53 -9.27 -9.07 0.22
C LYS A 53 -7.91 -9.68 0.54
N LYS A 54 -7.71 -10.08 1.79
CA LYS A 54 -6.45 -10.67 2.28
C LYS A 54 -5.23 -9.85 1.86
N GLU A 55 -5.32 -8.53 2.05
CA GLU A 55 -4.19 -7.63 1.84
C GLU A 55 -3.12 -7.83 2.92
N PRO A 56 -1.87 -7.41 2.64
CA PRO A 56 -0.84 -7.34 3.67
C PRO A 56 -1.34 -6.57 4.90
N ASP A 57 -1.16 -7.13 6.10
CA ASP A 57 -1.53 -6.44 7.35
C ASP A 57 -0.53 -5.32 7.64
N THR A 58 -0.88 -4.11 7.21
CA THR A 58 -0.06 -2.92 7.45
C THR A 58 -0.13 -2.40 8.88
N PHE A 59 -1.04 -2.90 9.72
CA PHE A 59 -1.04 -2.52 11.13
C PHE A 59 0.21 -2.97 11.87
N ILE A 60 0.82 -4.09 11.47
CA ILE A 60 2.09 -4.51 12.06
C ILE A 60 3.24 -3.56 11.70
N LEU A 61 3.20 -2.95 10.50
CA LEU A 61 4.16 -1.92 10.10
C LEU A 61 3.92 -0.63 10.90
N ILE A 62 2.67 -0.23 11.05
CA ILE A 62 2.27 0.95 11.84
C ILE A 62 2.74 0.81 13.28
N ASN A 63 2.45 -0.32 13.93
CA ASN A 63 2.85 -0.58 15.31
C ASN A 63 4.38 -0.52 15.46
N TRP A 64 5.11 -1.16 14.56
CA TRP A 64 6.57 -1.13 14.57
C TRP A 64 7.13 0.29 14.36
N LEU A 65 6.56 1.08 13.45
CA LEU A 65 6.96 2.47 13.23
C LEU A 65 6.71 3.32 14.49
N GLN A 66 5.56 3.15 15.15
CA GLN A 66 5.25 3.89 16.38
C GLN A 66 6.21 3.56 17.52
N GLU A 67 6.69 2.32 17.60
CA GLU A 67 7.63 1.88 18.62
C GLU A 67 9.08 2.30 18.33
N HIS A 68 9.54 2.15 17.10
CA HIS A 68 10.96 2.33 16.73
C HIS A 68 11.27 3.68 16.09
N HIS A 69 10.28 4.34 15.48
CA HIS A 69 10.38 5.62 14.81
C HIS A 69 9.25 6.57 15.20
N PRO A 70 9.06 6.87 16.52
CA PRO A 70 7.91 7.67 17.02
C PRO A 70 7.88 9.11 16.49
N HIS A 71 8.97 9.59 15.92
CA HIS A 71 9.05 10.90 15.27
C HIS A 71 8.37 10.93 13.88
N ILE A 72 8.14 9.76 13.24
CA ILE A 72 7.50 9.68 11.94
C ILE A 72 5.99 9.85 12.09
N ARG A 73 5.45 10.85 11.43
CA ARG A 73 4.00 11.04 11.34
C ARG A 73 3.40 10.02 10.38
N ILE A 74 2.54 9.15 10.89
CA ILE A 74 1.83 8.17 10.09
C ILE A 74 0.58 8.81 9.51
N VAL A 75 0.39 8.67 8.19
CA VAL A 75 -0.72 9.23 7.43
C VAL A 75 -1.45 8.08 6.74
N VAL A 76 -2.78 8.11 6.77
CA VAL A 76 -3.64 7.08 6.19
C VAL A 76 -4.66 7.70 5.21
N PRO A 77 -5.08 6.97 4.17
CA PRO A 77 -6.04 7.47 3.20
C PRO A 77 -7.48 7.44 3.72
N LYS A 78 -8.29 8.35 3.19
CA LYS A 78 -9.74 8.25 3.14
C LYS A 78 -10.17 8.43 1.69
N ALA A 79 -10.83 7.42 1.12
CA ALA A 79 -11.21 7.39 -0.28
C ALA A 79 -12.59 8.01 -0.51
N ASP A 80 -12.67 8.89 -1.51
CA ASP A 80 -13.95 9.35 -2.06
C ASP A 80 -14.24 8.55 -3.34
N PHE A 81 -15.24 7.70 -3.28
CA PHE A 81 -15.61 6.81 -4.39
C PHE A 81 -16.39 7.51 -5.51
N GLU A 82 -16.93 8.71 -5.28
CA GLU A 82 -17.63 9.50 -6.29
C GLU A 82 -16.61 10.21 -7.19
N THR A 83 -15.60 10.84 -6.59
CA THR A 83 -14.56 11.57 -7.32
C THR A 83 -13.35 10.73 -7.70
N SER A 84 -13.20 9.56 -7.08
CA SER A 84 -11.99 8.72 -7.15
C SER A 84 -10.73 9.43 -6.64
N LEU A 85 -10.87 10.39 -5.74
CA LEU A 85 -9.78 11.07 -5.04
C LEU A 85 -9.61 10.51 -3.63
N MET A 86 -8.49 10.83 -3.01
CA MET A 86 -8.22 10.50 -1.62
C MET A 86 -7.86 11.76 -0.84
N THR A 87 -8.37 11.85 0.37
CA THR A 87 -7.85 12.76 1.40
C THR A 87 -6.92 11.97 2.33
N HIS A 88 -5.98 12.67 2.93
CA HIS A 88 -4.92 12.07 3.73
C HIS A 88 -5.06 12.57 5.16
N HIS A 89 -5.06 11.67 6.13
CA HIS A 89 -5.33 11.96 7.53
C HIS A 89 -4.21 11.44 8.41
N VAL A 90 -3.89 12.17 9.48
CA VAL A 90 -3.02 11.65 10.51
C VAL A 90 -3.67 10.41 11.12
N TYR A 91 -2.92 9.32 11.24
CA TYR A 91 -3.43 8.07 11.80
C TYR A 91 -3.93 8.27 13.24
N PRO A 92 -5.22 8.05 13.52
CA PRO A 92 -5.81 8.36 14.83
C PRO A 92 -5.68 7.22 15.85
N GLY A 93 -4.91 6.18 15.54
CA GLY A 93 -4.94 4.92 16.27
C GLY A 93 -6.10 4.00 15.82
N ARG A 94 -6.06 2.71 16.19
CA ARG A 94 -7.10 1.75 15.78
C ARG A 94 -8.50 2.13 16.24
N ALA A 95 -8.63 2.66 17.44
CA ALA A 95 -9.93 3.10 17.99
C ALA A 95 -10.54 4.28 17.22
N GLY A 96 -9.72 5.05 16.50
CA GLY A 96 -10.16 6.15 15.66
C GLY A 96 -10.48 5.76 14.20
N LEU A 97 -10.61 4.46 13.90
CA LEU A 97 -11.01 3.96 12.58
C LEU A 97 -12.42 3.39 12.60
N SER A 98 -13.11 3.50 11.48
CA SER A 98 -14.39 2.82 11.24
C SER A 98 -14.44 2.23 9.83
N LYS A 99 -15.27 1.21 9.62
CA LYS A 99 -15.55 0.69 8.29
C LYS A 99 -16.61 1.55 7.59
N ASN A 100 -16.34 1.89 6.34
CA ASN A 100 -17.33 2.53 5.46
C ASN A 100 -18.30 1.51 4.85
N LEU A 101 -19.20 1.96 3.97
CA LEU A 101 -20.18 1.11 3.28
C LEU A 101 -19.56 -0.01 2.41
N PHE A 102 -18.27 0.09 2.09
CA PHE A 102 -17.53 -0.90 1.31
C PHE A 102 -16.63 -1.79 2.17
N ASN A 103 -16.85 -1.81 3.49
CA ASN A 103 -16.01 -2.52 4.47
C ASN A 103 -14.54 -2.08 4.50
N ILE A 104 -14.23 -0.88 4.01
CA ILE A 104 -12.88 -0.31 4.03
C ILE A 104 -12.72 0.52 5.30
N LEU A 105 -11.63 0.28 6.02
CA LEU A 105 -11.29 1.09 7.20
C LEU A 105 -10.92 2.51 6.79
N GLU A 106 -11.49 3.49 7.48
CA GLU A 106 -11.24 4.91 7.28
C GLU A 106 -11.09 5.63 8.62
N PRO A 107 -10.29 6.71 8.68
CA PRO A 107 -10.17 7.51 9.88
C PRO A 107 -11.49 8.22 10.19
N LEU A 108 -11.90 8.15 11.45
CA LEU A 108 -12.96 8.98 12.02
C LEU A 108 -12.37 10.36 12.33
N GLY A 109 -13.13 11.42 11.95
CA GLY A 109 -12.69 12.79 12.20
C GLY A 109 -11.80 13.38 11.10
N SER A 110 -11.31 14.58 11.31
CA SER A 110 -10.85 15.46 10.24
C SER A 110 -9.42 15.98 10.41
N HIS A 111 -8.53 15.26 11.05
CA HIS A 111 -7.13 15.67 11.07
C HIS A 111 -6.47 15.43 9.71
N ILE A 112 -6.86 16.27 8.74
CA ILE A 112 -6.34 16.22 7.37
C ILE A 112 -4.85 16.58 7.40
N HIS A 113 -4.05 15.76 6.73
CA HIS A 113 -2.64 16.02 6.51
C HIS A 113 -2.45 16.65 5.13
N ASN A 114 -2.19 17.95 5.10
CA ASN A 114 -1.99 18.72 3.86
C ASN A 114 -0.52 18.93 3.49
N ALA A 115 0.41 18.45 4.32
CA ALA A 115 1.83 18.55 4.05
C ALA A 115 2.30 17.40 3.14
N SER A 116 3.53 17.52 2.61
CA SER A 116 4.17 16.44 1.87
C SER A 116 4.39 15.21 2.73
N VAL A 117 4.48 14.05 2.10
CA VAL A 117 4.93 12.80 2.69
C VAL A 117 6.25 12.39 2.04
N ASP A 118 7.13 11.75 2.81
CA ASP A 118 8.47 11.37 2.33
C ASP A 118 8.48 9.94 1.79
N LEU A 119 7.56 9.09 2.26
CA LEU A 119 7.42 7.71 1.85
C LEU A 119 5.94 7.33 1.76
N VAL A 120 5.59 6.61 0.69
CA VAL A 120 4.24 6.06 0.50
C VAL A 120 4.33 4.54 0.40
N VAL A 121 3.67 3.85 1.31
CA VAL A 121 3.42 2.41 1.21
C VAL A 121 2.19 2.19 0.32
N VAL A 122 2.40 1.52 -0.81
CA VAL A 122 1.43 1.41 -1.90
C VAL A 122 0.81 0.01 -1.94
N PRO A 123 -0.53 -0.11 -1.88
CA PRO A 123 -1.22 -1.40 -2.04
C PRO A 123 -1.22 -1.83 -3.51
N MET A 124 -1.12 -3.15 -3.72
CA MET A 124 -1.19 -3.73 -5.06
C MET A 124 -1.57 -5.20 -5.04
N LEU A 125 -1.88 -5.71 -6.21
CA LEU A 125 -2.08 -7.14 -6.47
C LEU A 125 -0.81 -7.79 -7.03
N ALA A 126 -0.14 -7.12 -7.96
CA ALA A 126 1.08 -7.58 -8.62
C ALA A 126 1.93 -6.39 -9.09
N PHE A 127 3.18 -6.66 -9.43
CA PHE A 127 4.10 -5.72 -10.05
C PHE A 127 4.98 -6.44 -11.06
N ASP A 128 5.60 -5.68 -11.98
CA ASP A 128 6.55 -6.21 -12.95
C ASP A 128 8.00 -5.78 -12.65
N LEU A 129 8.93 -6.35 -13.41
CA LEU A 129 10.37 -6.08 -13.28
C LEU A 129 10.76 -4.64 -13.63
N LYS A 130 9.84 -3.84 -14.21
CA LYS A 130 10.05 -2.43 -14.53
C LYS A 130 9.52 -1.48 -13.44
N GLY A 131 8.91 -2.02 -12.38
CA GLY A 131 8.34 -1.25 -11.28
C GLY A 131 6.90 -0.79 -11.51
N TYR A 132 6.24 -1.21 -12.59
CA TYR A 132 4.81 -0.96 -12.76
C TYR A 132 3.99 -1.92 -11.91
N ARG A 133 2.82 -1.47 -11.47
CA ARG A 133 1.96 -2.24 -10.59
C ARG A 133 0.55 -2.44 -11.14
N VAL A 134 -0.11 -3.47 -10.66
CA VAL A 134 -1.53 -3.72 -10.87
C VAL A 134 -2.25 -3.57 -9.54
N GLY A 135 -3.10 -2.56 -9.44
CA GLY A 135 -4.04 -2.38 -8.34
C GLY A 135 -5.45 -2.85 -8.70
N TYR A 136 -6.43 -2.48 -7.90
CA TYR A 136 -7.84 -2.88 -8.08
C TYR A 136 -8.57 -2.19 -9.24
N GLY A 137 -7.93 -1.25 -9.94
CA GLY A 137 -8.44 -0.64 -11.16
C GLY A 137 -9.29 0.63 -10.97
N LYS A 138 -9.31 1.20 -9.77
CA LYS A 138 -10.00 2.47 -9.49
C LYS A 138 -9.13 3.72 -9.71
N GLY A 139 -7.82 3.56 -9.84
CA GLY A 139 -6.87 4.64 -10.12
C GLY A 139 -6.60 5.61 -8.96
N PHE A 140 -7.06 5.32 -7.73
CA PHE A 140 -6.81 6.17 -6.56
C PHE A 140 -5.33 6.47 -6.35
N TYR A 141 -4.50 5.43 -6.32
CA TYR A 141 -3.07 5.58 -6.08
C TYR A 141 -2.33 6.18 -7.27
N ASP A 142 -2.77 5.96 -8.51
CA ASP A 142 -2.13 6.60 -9.66
C ASP A 142 -2.35 8.12 -9.63
N ARG A 143 -3.57 8.58 -9.32
CA ARG A 143 -3.85 10.02 -9.13
C ARG A 143 -3.10 10.62 -7.95
N PHE A 144 -3.04 9.91 -6.83
CA PHE A 144 -2.32 10.39 -5.64
C PHE A 144 -0.82 10.49 -5.86
N LEU A 145 -0.23 9.50 -6.51
CA LEU A 145 1.22 9.43 -6.71
C LEU A 145 1.72 10.29 -7.87
N TYR A 146 0.82 10.74 -8.74
CA TYR A 146 1.19 11.54 -9.90
C TYR A 146 1.81 12.87 -9.45
N GLY A 147 3.06 13.12 -9.88
CA GLY A 147 3.82 14.32 -9.49
C GLY A 147 4.27 14.38 -8.03
N LEU A 148 4.05 13.32 -7.23
CA LEU A 148 4.45 13.28 -5.83
C LEU A 148 5.94 12.90 -5.71
N GLU A 149 6.73 13.79 -5.08
CA GLU A 149 8.14 13.56 -4.75
C GLU A 149 8.30 12.77 -3.44
N ALA A 150 7.73 11.58 -3.38
CA ALA A 150 7.86 10.68 -2.24
C ALA A 150 8.40 9.33 -2.71
N ARG A 151 9.13 8.64 -1.85
CA ARG A 151 9.58 7.27 -2.13
C ARG A 151 8.39 6.31 -2.13
N LYS A 152 8.11 5.68 -3.26
CA LYS A 152 6.98 4.80 -3.51
C LYS A 152 7.39 3.35 -3.28
N VAL A 153 6.93 2.78 -2.17
CA VAL A 153 7.27 1.42 -1.72
C VAL A 153 6.04 0.52 -1.82
N GLY A 154 6.05 -0.41 -2.75
CA GLY A 154 4.97 -1.39 -2.88
C GLY A 154 5.10 -2.53 -1.88
N LEU A 155 3.97 -3.09 -1.44
CA LEU A 155 3.92 -4.35 -0.70
C LEU A 155 3.19 -5.41 -1.54
N CYS A 156 3.84 -6.54 -1.80
CA CYS A 156 3.26 -7.62 -2.58
C CYS A 156 3.63 -8.98 -1.98
N PHE A 157 2.65 -9.89 -1.88
CA PHE A 157 2.92 -11.26 -1.42
C PHE A 157 3.60 -12.13 -2.48
N SER A 158 3.39 -11.81 -3.75
CA SER A 158 3.91 -12.58 -4.87
C SER A 158 5.20 -11.96 -5.45
N PRO A 159 6.06 -12.77 -6.07
CA PRO A 159 7.19 -12.26 -6.85
C PRO A 159 6.71 -11.42 -8.04
N PRO A 160 7.63 -10.67 -8.69
CA PRO A 160 7.27 -9.91 -9.88
C PRO A 160 6.83 -10.81 -11.02
N ILE A 161 5.87 -10.32 -11.81
CA ILE A 161 5.57 -10.90 -13.12
C ILE A 161 6.53 -10.34 -14.18
N GLU A 162 6.65 -10.99 -15.31
CA GLU A 162 7.59 -10.59 -16.36
C GLU A 162 7.28 -9.19 -16.89
N SER A 163 6.04 -8.94 -17.31
CA SER A 163 5.61 -7.63 -17.80
C SER A 163 4.10 -7.42 -17.74
N ILE A 164 3.70 -6.16 -17.56
CA ILE A 164 2.32 -5.67 -17.71
C ILE A 164 2.21 -5.06 -19.10
N GLU A 165 1.29 -5.57 -19.94
CA GLU A 165 1.20 -5.22 -21.38
C GLU A 165 0.46 -3.89 -21.63
N ASP A 166 -0.56 -3.59 -20.83
CA ASP A 166 -1.46 -2.46 -21.00
C ASP A 166 -1.15 -1.28 -20.05
N ILE A 167 0.15 -0.96 -19.93
CA ILE A 167 0.63 0.23 -19.24
C ILE A 167 0.27 1.47 -20.05
N ASN A 168 -0.13 2.55 -19.37
CA ASN A 168 -0.43 3.84 -19.98
C ASN A 168 0.30 4.99 -19.26
N GLU A 169 0.16 6.19 -19.77
CA GLU A 169 0.82 7.40 -19.27
C GLU A 169 0.46 7.82 -17.83
N TYR A 170 -0.66 7.32 -17.31
CA TYR A 170 -1.11 7.61 -15.94
C TYR A 170 -0.58 6.61 -14.91
N ASP A 171 0.02 5.51 -15.35
CA ASP A 171 0.58 4.50 -14.45
C ASP A 171 1.88 4.99 -13.82
N VAL A 172 1.86 5.22 -12.52
CA VAL A 172 3.03 5.68 -11.78
C VAL A 172 3.87 4.50 -11.32
N LYS A 173 5.17 4.52 -11.64
CA LYS A 173 6.14 3.50 -11.20
C LYS A 173 6.37 3.56 -9.69
N LEU A 174 6.74 2.42 -9.13
CA LEU A 174 7.32 2.30 -7.80
C LEU A 174 8.83 2.58 -7.84
N ASP A 175 9.39 3.02 -6.71
CA ASP A 175 10.84 3.07 -6.50
C ASP A 175 11.35 1.75 -5.92
N LEU A 176 10.50 1.09 -5.10
CA LEU A 176 10.77 -0.20 -4.47
C LEU A 176 9.51 -1.07 -4.44
N CYS A 177 9.70 -2.39 -4.45
CA CYS A 177 8.66 -3.35 -4.06
C CYS A 177 9.22 -4.36 -3.08
N ILE A 178 8.56 -4.50 -1.93
CA ILE A 178 8.87 -5.46 -0.89
C ILE A 178 8.00 -6.70 -1.09
N THR A 179 8.65 -7.85 -1.16
CA THR A 179 8.02 -9.17 -1.10
C THR A 179 8.46 -9.90 0.17
N PRO A 180 7.81 -11.00 0.55
CA PRO A 180 8.23 -11.78 1.72
C PRO A 180 9.69 -12.25 1.68
N GLU A 181 10.27 -12.41 0.49
CA GLU A 181 11.60 -12.98 0.31
C GLU A 181 12.67 -11.90 0.10
N GLN A 182 12.34 -10.80 -0.59
CA GLN A 182 13.32 -9.77 -0.93
C GLN A 182 12.68 -8.42 -1.31
N THR A 183 13.53 -7.40 -1.43
CA THR A 183 13.15 -6.06 -1.91
C THR A 183 13.71 -5.84 -3.32
N PHE A 184 12.84 -5.47 -4.25
CA PHE A 184 13.16 -5.05 -5.61
C PHE A 184 13.32 -3.53 -5.65
N ARG A 185 14.29 -3.04 -6.44
CA ARG A 185 14.55 -1.61 -6.67
C ARG A 185 14.44 -1.33 -8.17
N PHE A 186 13.86 -0.17 -8.55
CA PHE A 186 13.57 0.18 -9.93
C PHE A 186 14.21 1.52 -10.31
#